data_d166b71d27a2aa04580db11ee143cdce
#
_entry.id   d166b71d27a2aa04580db11ee143cdce
#
_cell.length_a   1.000
_cell.length_b   1.000
_cell.length_c   1.000
_cell.angle_alpha   90.00
_cell.angle_beta   90.00
_cell.angle_gamma   90.00
#
_symmetry.space_group_name_H-M   'P 1'
#
loop_
_entity.id
_entity.type
_entity.pdbx_description
1 polymer ?
#
loop_
_entity_poly.entity_id
_entity_poly.type
_entity_poly.pdbx_seq_one_letter_code
_entity_poly.pdbx_strand_id
1 'polypeptide(L)'
;MNKRSSWTAFPFGAALALVPVLGWAASAPADLLAKHRAFMGWAAGDPSVPALKLTIVPSKLPEGTPTITASESAQRALRITALYRGLLFRRTQEYGKITSVSGFTGRVFWRSNENANTVRLFDSAAREALSLDVVSANGATLLEGTARGGATVRNRHTEIVRVDPQNGFPIDLYIDPANGEMLRYVIRPDDAYDNTTVQVEGYKEFAPGKRVASILRTGKNRQSLDVTDAIIPTGVIDADFVPPKPKSSWTFGTSAPIPVTELLRSGLIASGRSLQFHAKVNGIEGNFLFDSGASGILIFKSLADRLNLTPLAASGYSGINGGFVSAREVRLDTFQVGDNVLHDVIVQSSNSPLTDLDGIAGYDFLAQAIVDVDLVKKHMVILDPAKFDVNVEKNAVAFPVDLSSSQPAMPIKFAGGVTAHPIFDTGNDFFVLLSDDMRNSGKIVALSQKLIGDIDLRVTFGGVDGSAPQSAPCVRLTRVDVGPYVYETVPVCFGNPYVFGKDGGLVGYDFFRHFNWTFDYPDGKLVLTPNGR
;
A
#
# COMPACT_ATOMS: atom_id res chain seq x y z
N MET A 1 7.71 42.25 -63.58
CA MET A 1 8.43 41.69 -64.77
C MET A 1 8.40 40.17 -64.69
N ASN A 2 7.74 39.60 -65.67
CA ASN A 2 7.53 38.18 -65.98
C ASN A 2 8.78 37.30 -65.88
N LYS A 3 8.59 36.07 -65.44
CA LYS A 3 8.92 34.89 -66.27
C LYS A 3 8.20 33.65 -65.67
N ARG A 4 7.23 33.15 -66.44
CA ARG A 4 6.67 31.80 -66.39
C ARG A 4 7.70 30.83 -66.98
N SER A 5 7.94 29.69 -66.33
CA SER A 5 8.52 28.50 -66.96
C SER A 5 7.59 27.34 -66.76
N SER A 6 7.05 26.90 -67.88
CA SER A 6 6.26 25.68 -68.08
C SER A 6 7.14 24.44 -67.94
N TRP A 7 6.71 23.43 -67.13
CA TRP A 7 7.26 22.10 -67.18
C TRP A 7 6.14 21.11 -67.56
N THR A 8 6.40 20.42 -68.62
CA THR A 8 5.62 19.39 -69.27
C THR A 8 5.48 18.14 -68.37
N ALA A 9 4.24 17.64 -68.27
CA ALA A 9 3.91 16.40 -67.59
C ALA A 9 4.33 15.19 -68.44
N PHE A 10 5.07 14.26 -67.81
CA PHE A 10 5.23 12.88 -68.31
C PHE A 10 4.29 11.96 -67.50
N PRO A 11 3.51 11.10 -68.12
CA PRO A 11 2.72 10.13 -67.37
C PRO A 11 3.58 8.86 -67.10
N PHE A 12 4.01 8.66 -65.89
CA PHE A 12 4.47 7.35 -65.42
C PHE A 12 3.27 6.59 -64.85
N GLY A 13 2.76 5.64 -65.64
CA GLY A 13 1.83 4.63 -65.15
C GLY A 13 2.58 3.66 -64.25
N ALA A 14 2.51 3.82 -62.93
CA ALA A 14 2.92 2.80 -62.00
C ALA A 14 1.71 1.89 -61.72
N ALA A 15 1.75 0.68 -62.28
CA ALA A 15 0.85 -0.39 -61.89
C ALA A 15 1.15 -0.73 -60.41
N LEU A 16 0.30 -0.29 -59.48
CA LEU A 16 0.28 -0.78 -58.12
C LEU A 16 -0.18 -2.25 -58.16
N ALA A 17 0.76 -3.18 -58.05
CA ALA A 17 0.47 -4.54 -57.69
C ALA A 17 -0.10 -4.53 -56.26
N LEU A 18 -1.41 -4.67 -56.12
CA LEU A 18 -2.09 -5.01 -54.88
C LEU A 18 -1.59 -6.41 -54.46
N VAL A 19 -0.54 -6.44 -53.65
CA VAL A 19 -0.22 -7.66 -52.90
C VAL A 19 -1.38 -7.81 -51.90
N PRO A 20 -2.15 -8.91 -51.94
CA PRO A 20 -3.15 -9.14 -50.93
C PRO A 20 -2.40 -9.28 -49.61
N VAL A 21 -2.52 -8.29 -48.72
CA VAL A 21 -2.20 -8.47 -47.29
C VAL A 21 -3.17 -9.54 -46.83
N LEU A 22 -2.71 -10.79 -46.77
CA LEU A 22 -3.40 -11.86 -46.08
C LEU A 22 -3.60 -11.36 -44.64
N GLY A 23 -4.74 -10.73 -44.40
CA GLY A 23 -5.18 -10.37 -43.07
C GLY A 23 -5.28 -11.67 -42.27
N TRP A 24 -4.42 -11.81 -41.31
CA TRP A 24 -4.54 -12.89 -40.34
C TRP A 24 -5.88 -12.67 -39.65
N ALA A 25 -6.81 -13.62 -39.85
CA ALA A 25 -8.06 -13.59 -39.09
C ALA A 25 -7.69 -13.69 -37.61
N ALA A 26 -8.07 -12.68 -36.83
CA ALA A 26 -7.83 -12.67 -35.40
C ALA A 26 -8.48 -13.91 -34.79
N SER A 27 -7.73 -14.62 -33.95
CA SER A 27 -8.25 -15.79 -33.24
C SER A 27 -9.35 -15.35 -32.26
N ALA A 28 -10.36 -16.20 -32.08
CA ALA A 28 -11.36 -15.91 -31.04
C ALA A 28 -10.67 -15.88 -29.65
N PRO A 29 -11.07 -14.96 -28.76
CA PRO A 29 -10.48 -14.87 -27.40
C PRO A 29 -10.48 -16.20 -26.66
N ALA A 30 -11.57 -16.96 -26.74
CA ALA A 30 -11.69 -18.27 -26.11
C ALA A 30 -10.65 -19.28 -26.64
N ASP A 31 -10.36 -19.25 -27.96
CA ASP A 31 -9.38 -20.14 -28.58
C ASP A 31 -7.96 -19.79 -28.12
N LEU A 32 -7.64 -18.49 -27.98
CA LEU A 32 -6.34 -18.05 -27.49
C LEU A 32 -6.13 -18.46 -26.02
N LEU A 33 -7.13 -18.28 -25.17
CA LEU A 33 -7.10 -18.74 -23.79
C LEU A 33 -6.96 -20.26 -23.69
N ALA A 34 -7.66 -21.01 -24.58
CA ALA A 34 -7.53 -22.47 -24.66
C ALA A 34 -6.13 -22.89 -25.13
N LYS A 35 -5.54 -22.21 -26.11
CA LYS A 35 -4.16 -22.44 -26.55
C LYS A 35 -3.17 -22.18 -25.43
N HIS A 36 -3.35 -21.08 -24.65
CA HIS A 36 -2.47 -20.80 -23.51
C HIS A 36 -2.61 -21.89 -22.44
N ARG A 37 -3.82 -22.35 -22.12
CA ARG A 37 -4.01 -23.49 -21.21
C ARG A 37 -3.29 -24.74 -21.68
N ALA A 38 -3.40 -25.05 -22.99
CA ALA A 38 -2.71 -26.19 -23.56
C ALA A 38 -1.17 -26.03 -23.49
N PHE A 39 -0.66 -24.82 -23.74
CA PHE A 39 0.75 -24.51 -23.58
C PHE A 39 1.23 -24.68 -22.13
N MET A 40 0.45 -24.22 -21.16
CA MET A 40 0.76 -24.37 -19.73
C MET A 40 0.60 -25.82 -19.25
N GLY A 41 -0.31 -26.60 -19.87
CA GLY A 41 -0.62 -27.99 -19.51
C GLY A 41 -1.46 -28.16 -18.26
N TRP A 42 -1.99 -27.07 -17.69
CA TRP A 42 -2.85 -27.05 -16.49
C TRP A 42 -3.58 -25.72 -16.38
N ALA A 43 -4.57 -25.66 -15.48
CA ALA A 43 -5.24 -24.41 -15.06
C ALA A 43 -5.60 -24.50 -13.57
N ALA A 44 -6.00 -23.38 -12.97
CA ALA A 44 -6.47 -23.33 -11.59
C ALA A 44 -7.62 -24.35 -11.39
N GLY A 45 -7.54 -25.19 -10.36
CA GLY A 45 -8.53 -26.24 -10.09
C GLY A 45 -8.36 -27.54 -10.88
N ASP A 46 -7.30 -27.66 -11.71
CA ASP A 46 -6.95 -28.93 -12.36
C ASP A 46 -6.66 -30.02 -11.30
N PRO A 47 -7.39 -31.17 -11.32
CA PRO A 47 -7.17 -32.24 -10.34
C PRO A 47 -5.74 -32.81 -10.32
N SER A 48 -5.01 -32.70 -11.46
CA SER A 48 -3.62 -33.14 -11.55
C SER A 48 -2.63 -32.11 -10.97
N VAL A 49 -3.10 -30.91 -10.63
CA VAL A 49 -2.38 -29.85 -9.89
C VAL A 49 -3.28 -29.36 -8.76
N PRO A 50 -3.56 -30.20 -7.75
CA PRO A 50 -4.48 -29.83 -6.67
C PRO A 50 -3.97 -28.64 -5.86
N ALA A 51 -2.66 -28.44 -5.81
CA ALA A 51 -2.01 -27.25 -5.28
C ALA A 51 -0.67 -27.01 -6.00
N LEU A 52 -0.21 -25.78 -6.00
CA LEU A 52 1.08 -25.36 -6.57
C LEU A 52 1.83 -24.51 -5.55
N LYS A 53 3.09 -24.85 -5.28
CA LYS A 53 3.99 -24.02 -4.48
C LYS A 53 5.14 -23.53 -5.33
N LEU A 54 5.31 -22.20 -5.37
CA LEU A 54 6.40 -21.52 -6.07
C LEU A 54 7.38 -20.93 -5.07
N THR A 55 8.68 -21.05 -5.36
CA THR A 55 9.73 -20.27 -4.72
C THR A 55 10.24 -19.25 -5.73
N ILE A 56 10.17 -17.97 -5.36
CA ILE A 56 10.49 -16.84 -6.22
C ILE A 56 11.60 -16.03 -5.56
N VAL A 57 12.63 -15.67 -6.31
CA VAL A 57 13.75 -14.86 -5.84
C VAL A 57 13.88 -13.64 -6.73
N PRO A 58 13.81 -12.42 -6.19
CA PRO A 58 14.12 -11.22 -6.95
C PRO A 58 15.61 -11.17 -7.31
N SER A 59 15.94 -11.06 -8.61
CA SER A 59 17.34 -11.05 -9.07
C SER A 59 17.98 -9.66 -9.07
N LYS A 60 17.19 -8.59 -9.00
CA LYS A 60 17.67 -7.20 -8.89
C LYS A 60 16.78 -6.40 -7.95
N LEU A 61 17.42 -5.61 -7.11
CA LEU A 61 16.72 -4.59 -6.34
C LEU A 61 16.34 -3.42 -7.28
N PRO A 62 15.24 -2.70 -6.99
CA PRO A 62 14.89 -1.49 -7.73
C PRO A 62 16.07 -0.50 -7.75
N GLU A 63 16.25 0.15 -8.91
CA GLU A 63 17.22 1.23 -9.05
C GLU A 63 16.87 2.37 -8.10
N GLY A 64 17.85 2.92 -7.37
CA GLY A 64 17.61 3.92 -6.32
C GLY A 64 17.42 3.34 -4.92
N THR A 65 17.43 2.00 -4.75
CA THR A 65 17.57 1.41 -3.42
C THR A 65 18.91 1.85 -2.82
N PRO A 66 18.93 2.46 -1.62
CA PRO A 66 20.16 2.95 -1.02
C PRO A 66 21.24 1.85 -0.99
N THR A 67 22.46 2.21 -1.39
CA THR A 67 23.60 1.30 -1.33
C THR A 67 23.92 1.05 0.13
N ILE A 68 23.59 -0.14 0.61
CA ILE A 68 23.88 -0.59 1.96
C ILE A 68 25.14 -1.45 1.90
N THR A 69 25.80 -1.60 3.03
CA THR A 69 26.96 -2.48 3.16
C THR A 69 26.65 -3.90 2.67
N ALA A 70 27.67 -4.67 2.26
CA ALA A 70 27.48 -6.04 1.76
C ALA A 70 26.72 -6.94 2.77
N SER A 71 26.91 -6.72 4.08
CA SER A 71 26.21 -7.46 5.14
C SER A 71 24.72 -7.10 5.20
N GLU A 72 24.37 -5.84 4.97
CA GLU A 72 22.99 -5.37 4.92
C GLU A 72 22.28 -5.78 3.63
N SER A 73 23.01 -5.85 2.51
CA SER A 73 22.50 -6.40 1.24
C SER A 73 22.11 -7.87 1.39
N ALA A 74 22.86 -8.66 2.14
CA ALA A 74 22.52 -10.06 2.43
C ALA A 74 21.26 -10.18 3.30
N GLN A 75 21.01 -9.23 4.19
CA GLN A 75 19.78 -9.17 5.01
C GLN A 75 18.55 -8.73 4.22
N ARG A 76 18.73 -8.09 3.07
CA ARG A 76 17.64 -7.69 2.16
C ARG A 76 17.30 -8.75 1.10
N ALA A 77 17.96 -9.91 1.13
CA ALA A 77 17.63 -10.97 0.20
C ALA A 77 16.15 -11.36 0.39
N LEU A 78 15.32 -10.95 -0.54
CA LEU A 78 13.90 -11.28 -0.52
C LEU A 78 13.70 -12.66 -1.15
N ARG A 79 13.06 -13.54 -0.39
CA ARG A 79 12.54 -14.80 -0.87
C ARG A 79 11.03 -14.78 -0.75
N ILE A 80 10.33 -15.15 -1.81
CA ILE A 80 8.88 -15.23 -1.83
C ILE A 80 8.50 -16.69 -2.02
N THR A 81 7.65 -17.20 -1.14
CA THR A 81 6.99 -18.48 -1.32
C THR A 81 5.51 -18.20 -1.60
N ALA A 82 5.01 -18.64 -2.76
CA ALA A 82 3.61 -18.52 -3.12
C ALA A 82 2.98 -19.92 -3.17
N LEU A 83 1.89 -20.11 -2.44
CA LEU A 83 1.09 -21.34 -2.40
C LEU A 83 -0.28 -21.05 -3.02
N TYR A 84 -0.70 -21.90 -3.95
CA TYR A 84 -1.98 -21.80 -4.66
C TYR A 84 -2.77 -23.10 -4.50
N ARG A 85 -4.12 -22.97 -4.39
CA ARG A 85 -5.08 -24.07 -4.49
C ARG A 85 -6.34 -23.56 -5.19
N GLY A 86 -6.48 -23.85 -6.46
CA GLY A 86 -7.45 -23.16 -7.29
C GLY A 86 -7.15 -21.65 -7.34
N LEU A 87 -8.10 -20.83 -6.91
CA LEU A 87 -7.92 -19.38 -6.80
C LEU A 87 -7.52 -18.91 -5.39
N LEU A 88 -7.45 -19.82 -4.40
CA LEU A 88 -6.90 -19.50 -3.10
C LEU A 88 -5.39 -19.32 -3.21
N PHE A 89 -4.84 -18.35 -2.54
CA PHE A 89 -3.41 -18.19 -2.48
C PHE A 89 -2.93 -17.67 -1.12
N ARG A 90 -1.68 -18.01 -0.83
CA ARG A 90 -0.90 -17.46 0.28
C ARG A 90 0.50 -17.16 -0.21
N ARG A 91 0.96 -15.94 0.01
CA ARG A 91 2.30 -15.49 -0.32
C ARG A 91 3.03 -15.13 0.96
N THR A 92 4.16 -15.79 1.22
CA THR A 92 5.06 -15.50 2.32
C THR A 92 6.29 -14.81 1.75
N GLN A 93 6.60 -13.64 2.26
CA GLN A 93 7.82 -12.90 1.95
C GLN A 93 8.78 -13.01 3.13
N GLU A 94 10.02 -13.42 2.85
CA GLU A 94 11.07 -13.61 3.84
C GLU A 94 12.21 -12.63 3.55
N TYR A 95 12.62 -11.87 4.52
CA TYR A 95 13.76 -10.98 4.45
C TYR A 95 14.48 -10.94 5.81
N GLY A 96 15.79 -11.29 5.79
CA GLY A 96 16.50 -11.53 7.04
C GLY A 96 15.83 -12.62 7.87
N LYS A 97 15.53 -12.30 9.13
CA LYS A 97 14.89 -13.22 10.09
C LYS A 97 13.38 -12.95 10.27
N ILE A 98 12.80 -12.11 9.42
CA ILE A 98 11.39 -11.74 9.52
C ILE A 98 10.59 -12.18 8.30
N THR A 99 9.28 -12.29 8.48
CA THR A 99 8.33 -12.70 7.44
C THR A 99 7.11 -11.82 7.47
N SER A 100 6.63 -11.42 6.30
CA SER A 100 5.28 -10.91 6.11
C SER A 100 4.47 -11.88 5.25
N VAL A 101 3.16 -11.87 5.40
CA VAL A 101 2.30 -12.83 4.71
C VAL A 101 1.08 -12.11 4.14
N SER A 102 0.68 -12.48 2.93
CA SER A 102 -0.59 -12.06 2.34
C SER A 102 -1.32 -13.27 1.75
N GLY A 103 -2.62 -13.16 1.60
CA GLY A 103 -3.38 -14.26 1.04
C GLY A 103 -4.81 -13.89 0.69
N PHE A 104 -5.47 -14.84 0.02
CA PHE A 104 -6.86 -14.76 -0.36
C PHE A 104 -7.59 -16.04 0.04
N THR A 105 -8.67 -15.88 0.80
CA THR A 105 -9.48 -17.00 1.31
C THR A 105 -10.59 -17.46 0.36
N GLY A 106 -10.64 -16.89 -0.86
CA GLY A 106 -11.78 -17.01 -1.78
C GLY A 106 -12.87 -15.94 -1.57
N ARG A 107 -12.82 -15.21 -0.46
CA ARG A 107 -13.76 -14.12 -0.14
C ARG A 107 -13.06 -12.84 0.28
N VAL A 108 -12.01 -12.95 1.07
CA VAL A 108 -11.29 -11.84 1.67
C VAL A 108 -9.84 -11.89 1.29
N PHE A 109 -9.34 -10.79 0.78
CA PHE A 109 -7.91 -10.54 0.64
C PHE A 109 -7.39 -9.97 1.96
N TRP A 110 -6.23 -10.46 2.44
CA TRP A 110 -5.64 -10.04 3.69
C TRP A 110 -4.12 -9.93 3.58
N ARG A 111 -3.54 -9.08 4.41
CA ARG A 111 -2.09 -8.94 4.57
C ARG A 111 -1.76 -8.87 6.06
N SER A 112 -0.69 -9.56 6.46
CA SER A 112 -0.12 -9.47 7.80
C SER A 112 1.28 -8.90 7.73
N ASN A 113 1.61 -8.02 8.66
CA ASN A 113 2.96 -7.49 8.82
C ASN A 113 3.89 -8.50 9.55
N GLU A 114 5.06 -8.04 9.96
CA GLU A 114 6.10 -8.83 10.63
C GLU A 114 5.63 -9.37 11.99
N ASN A 115 4.74 -8.65 12.66
CA ASN A 115 4.10 -9.03 13.91
C ASN A 115 2.89 -9.96 13.71
N ALA A 116 2.59 -10.31 12.45
CA ALA A 116 1.40 -11.04 12.04
C ALA A 116 0.08 -10.32 12.42
N ASN A 117 0.14 -9.01 12.67
CA ASN A 117 -1.05 -8.17 12.72
C ASN A 117 -1.66 -8.10 11.32
N THR A 118 -2.94 -8.47 11.22
CA THR A 118 -3.59 -8.69 9.92
C THR A 118 -4.60 -7.60 9.63
N VAL A 119 -4.53 -7.06 8.42
CA VAL A 119 -5.52 -6.16 7.84
C VAL A 119 -6.25 -6.86 6.70
N ARG A 120 -7.53 -6.54 6.54
CA ARG A 120 -8.29 -6.89 5.33
C ARG A 120 -8.02 -5.82 4.28
N LEU A 121 -7.78 -6.27 3.06
CA LEU A 121 -7.50 -5.37 1.96
C LEU A 121 -8.75 -5.24 1.07
N PHE A 122 -9.18 -4.00 0.83
CA PHE A 122 -10.32 -3.67 -0.04
C PHE A 122 -9.94 -2.65 -1.11
N ASP A 123 -8.69 -2.19 -1.09
CA ASP A 123 -8.16 -1.12 -1.91
C ASP A 123 -7.63 -1.59 -3.27
N SER A 124 -7.06 -0.66 -4.01
CA SER A 124 -6.43 -0.92 -5.30
C SER A 124 -5.26 -1.91 -5.21
N ALA A 125 -4.50 -1.89 -4.10
CA ALA A 125 -3.39 -2.80 -3.90
C ALA A 125 -3.87 -4.26 -3.77
N ALA A 126 -5.01 -4.47 -3.09
CA ALA A 126 -5.65 -5.79 -3.00
C ALA A 126 -6.12 -6.28 -4.37
N ARG A 127 -6.80 -5.41 -5.13
CA ARG A 127 -7.29 -5.73 -6.48
C ARG A 127 -6.15 -6.05 -7.44
N GLU A 128 -5.04 -5.29 -7.38
CA GLU A 128 -3.84 -5.54 -8.17
C GLU A 128 -3.19 -6.88 -7.81
N ALA A 129 -3.00 -7.14 -6.51
CA ALA A 129 -2.42 -8.39 -6.03
C ALA A 129 -3.28 -9.60 -6.44
N LEU A 130 -4.61 -9.50 -6.34
CA LEU A 130 -5.53 -10.54 -6.81
C LEU A 130 -5.34 -10.80 -8.31
N SER A 131 -5.25 -9.77 -9.13
CA SER A 131 -5.04 -9.90 -10.58
C SER A 131 -3.70 -10.58 -10.90
N LEU A 132 -2.62 -10.22 -10.19
CA LEU A 132 -1.31 -10.88 -10.31
C LEU A 132 -1.39 -12.37 -9.97
N ASP A 133 -2.06 -12.72 -8.87
CA ASP A 133 -2.15 -14.10 -8.40
C ASP A 133 -3.08 -14.96 -9.26
N VAL A 134 -4.15 -14.39 -9.82
CA VAL A 134 -5.00 -15.08 -10.81
C VAL A 134 -4.20 -15.48 -12.06
N VAL A 135 -3.28 -14.63 -12.55
CA VAL A 135 -2.38 -14.99 -13.65
C VAL A 135 -1.39 -16.07 -13.22
N SER A 136 -0.77 -15.90 -12.04
CA SER A 136 0.23 -16.83 -11.52
C SER A 136 -0.32 -18.24 -11.26
N ALA A 137 -1.58 -18.34 -10.83
CA ALA A 137 -2.31 -19.59 -10.66
C ALA A 137 -2.88 -20.16 -11.97
N ASN A 138 -2.58 -19.54 -13.11
CA ASN A 138 -3.18 -19.86 -14.42
C ASN A 138 -4.73 -19.89 -14.41
N GLY A 139 -5.33 -19.07 -13.53
CA GLY A 139 -6.78 -18.90 -13.41
C GLY A 139 -7.36 -17.93 -14.42
N ALA A 140 -6.55 -16.98 -14.92
CA ALA A 140 -6.97 -16.01 -15.93
C ALA A 140 -7.51 -16.67 -17.21
N THR A 141 -7.02 -17.84 -17.56
CA THR A 141 -7.46 -18.61 -18.72
C THR A 141 -8.84 -19.26 -18.59
N LEU A 142 -9.41 -19.25 -17.39
CA LEU A 142 -10.75 -19.77 -17.10
C LEU A 142 -11.84 -18.68 -17.20
N LEU A 143 -11.43 -17.43 -17.36
CA LEU A 143 -12.33 -16.30 -17.46
C LEU A 143 -12.79 -16.07 -18.89
N GLU A 144 -13.92 -15.42 -19.05
CA GLU A 144 -14.35 -14.92 -20.35
C GLU A 144 -13.42 -13.81 -20.84
N GLY A 145 -13.05 -13.88 -22.11
CA GLY A 145 -12.11 -12.93 -22.70
C GLY A 145 -12.75 -12.05 -23.77
N THR A 146 -12.25 -10.83 -23.91
CA THR A 146 -12.59 -9.91 -25.01
C THR A 146 -11.34 -9.57 -25.84
N ALA A 147 -11.45 -9.57 -27.16
CA ALA A 147 -10.35 -9.21 -28.05
C ALA A 147 -10.01 -7.70 -27.92
N ARG A 148 -8.70 -7.38 -27.89
CA ARG A 148 -8.17 -6.01 -27.85
C ARG A 148 -7.19 -5.70 -28.98
N GLY A 149 -7.20 -6.53 -30.05
CA GLY A 149 -6.32 -6.37 -31.20
C GLY A 149 -5.00 -7.11 -31.02
N GLY A 150 -4.00 -6.71 -31.79
CA GLY A 150 -2.66 -7.30 -31.79
C GLY A 150 -1.58 -6.32 -31.41
N ALA A 151 -0.43 -6.84 -30.98
CA ALA A 151 0.77 -6.07 -30.68
C ALA A 151 2.04 -6.90 -30.98
N THR A 152 3.16 -6.20 -31.11
CA THR A 152 4.47 -6.86 -31.18
C THR A 152 5.14 -6.81 -29.83
N VAL A 153 5.50 -7.97 -29.28
CA VAL A 153 6.24 -8.13 -28.03
C VAL A 153 7.54 -8.90 -28.32
N ARG A 154 8.69 -8.30 -28.07
CA ARG A 154 10.00 -8.91 -28.34
C ARG A 154 10.12 -9.48 -29.77
N ASN A 155 9.72 -8.68 -30.78
CA ASN A 155 9.68 -9.04 -32.20
C ASN A 155 8.78 -10.24 -32.55
N ARG A 156 7.85 -10.62 -31.68
CA ARG A 156 6.84 -11.66 -31.94
C ARG A 156 5.45 -11.03 -32.00
N HIS A 157 4.65 -11.46 -32.93
CA HIS A 157 3.25 -11.08 -32.98
C HIS A 157 2.49 -11.68 -31.80
N THR A 158 1.66 -10.90 -31.16
CA THR A 158 0.77 -11.34 -30.09
C THR A 158 -0.62 -10.81 -30.33
N GLU A 159 -1.62 -11.57 -29.97
CA GLU A 159 -3.00 -11.13 -29.88
C GLU A 159 -3.33 -10.85 -28.40
N ILE A 160 -4.13 -9.79 -28.17
CA ILE A 160 -4.42 -9.31 -26.83
C ILE A 160 -5.82 -9.74 -26.43
N VAL A 161 -5.91 -10.48 -25.34
CA VAL A 161 -7.18 -10.87 -24.72
C VAL A 161 -7.30 -10.18 -23.37
N ARG A 162 -8.36 -9.40 -23.17
CA ARG A 162 -8.72 -8.86 -21.87
C ARG A 162 -9.59 -9.83 -21.11
N VAL A 163 -9.25 -10.06 -19.86
CA VAL A 163 -10.05 -10.82 -18.89
C VAL A 163 -10.30 -9.96 -17.65
N ASP A 164 -11.46 -10.14 -17.03
CA ASP A 164 -11.89 -9.34 -15.88
C ASP A 164 -12.09 -10.25 -14.66
N PRO A 165 -11.09 -10.41 -13.77
CA PRO A 165 -11.22 -11.21 -12.56
C PRO A 165 -12.22 -10.55 -11.59
N GLN A 166 -13.07 -11.35 -10.97
CA GLN A 166 -13.96 -10.87 -9.92
C GLN A 166 -13.14 -10.25 -8.78
N ASN A 167 -13.47 -9.02 -8.39
CA ASN A 167 -12.78 -8.22 -7.39
C ASN A 167 -11.31 -7.86 -7.73
N GLY A 168 -10.83 -8.19 -8.93
CA GLY A 168 -9.52 -7.76 -9.44
C GLY A 168 -9.62 -6.54 -10.35
N PHE A 169 -8.50 -6.19 -10.97
CA PHE A 169 -8.45 -5.25 -12.07
C PHE A 169 -8.45 -6.00 -13.42
N PRO A 170 -8.95 -5.39 -14.50
CA PRO A 170 -8.84 -5.94 -15.83
C PRO A 170 -7.40 -6.28 -16.21
N ILE A 171 -7.19 -7.40 -16.91
CA ILE A 171 -5.87 -7.88 -17.31
C ILE A 171 -5.84 -8.06 -18.81
N ASP A 172 -4.91 -7.40 -19.50
CA ASP A 172 -4.61 -7.65 -20.90
C ASP A 172 -3.52 -8.71 -21.01
N LEU A 173 -3.84 -9.87 -21.54
CA LEU A 173 -2.93 -11.00 -21.80
C LEU A 173 -2.43 -10.93 -23.24
N TYR A 174 -1.12 -10.88 -23.44
CA TYR A 174 -0.47 -10.83 -24.75
C TYR A 174 0.01 -12.23 -25.10
N ILE A 175 -0.76 -12.95 -25.90
CA ILE A 175 -0.57 -14.36 -26.22
C ILE A 175 -0.09 -14.49 -27.67
N ASP A 176 0.95 -15.29 -27.90
CA ASP A 176 1.38 -15.68 -29.25
C ASP A 176 0.37 -16.66 -29.83
N PRO A 177 -0.33 -16.31 -30.95
CA PRO A 177 -1.36 -17.16 -31.53
C PRO A 177 -0.81 -18.45 -32.16
N ALA A 178 0.51 -18.50 -32.45
CA ALA A 178 1.13 -19.67 -33.07
C ALA A 178 1.27 -20.84 -32.08
N ASN A 179 1.65 -20.56 -30.82
CA ASN A 179 1.97 -21.61 -29.85
C ASN A 179 1.28 -21.45 -28.47
N GLY A 180 0.51 -20.37 -28.25
CA GLY A 180 -0.19 -20.12 -27.00
C GLY A 180 0.69 -19.55 -25.87
N GLU A 181 1.94 -19.22 -26.14
CA GLU A 181 2.83 -18.64 -25.13
C GLU A 181 2.40 -17.21 -24.78
N MET A 182 2.22 -16.90 -23.51
CA MET A 182 1.99 -15.52 -23.04
C MET A 182 3.34 -14.82 -22.86
N LEU A 183 3.55 -13.70 -23.56
CA LEU A 183 4.82 -12.94 -23.51
C LEU A 183 4.77 -11.74 -22.58
N ARG A 184 3.58 -11.27 -22.26
CA ARG A 184 3.32 -10.11 -21.42
C ARG A 184 1.92 -10.19 -20.84
N TYR A 185 1.73 -9.58 -19.69
CA TYR A 185 0.40 -9.17 -19.26
C TYR A 185 0.43 -7.77 -18.65
N VAL A 186 -0.70 -7.07 -18.71
CA VAL A 186 -0.84 -5.70 -18.20
C VAL A 186 -2.07 -5.64 -17.34
N ILE A 187 -1.90 -5.33 -16.08
CA ILE A 187 -3.01 -5.03 -15.17
C ILE A 187 -3.41 -3.58 -15.40
N ARG A 188 -4.71 -3.35 -15.56
CA ARG A 188 -5.33 -2.08 -15.88
C ARG A 188 -6.12 -1.56 -14.69
N PRO A 189 -5.49 -0.87 -13.72
CA PRO A 189 -6.25 -0.18 -12.69
C PRO A 189 -7.16 0.89 -13.31
N ASP A 190 -8.17 1.30 -12.56
CA ASP A 190 -8.98 2.47 -12.90
C ASP A 190 -8.07 3.71 -13.06
N ASP A 191 -8.54 4.77 -13.70
CA ASP A 191 -7.76 5.97 -14.11
C ASP A 191 -6.88 6.62 -13.02
N ALA A 192 -7.06 6.18 -11.77
CA ALA A 192 -6.31 6.67 -10.61
C ALA A 192 -4.87 6.12 -10.48
N TYR A 193 -4.52 5.02 -11.17
CA TYR A 193 -3.23 4.35 -10.98
C TYR A 193 -2.54 4.02 -12.30
N ASP A 194 -1.22 3.92 -12.27
CA ASP A 194 -0.42 3.49 -13.42
C ASP A 194 -0.64 1.99 -13.72
N ASN A 195 -0.61 1.63 -14.99
CA ASN A 195 -0.68 0.24 -15.41
C ASN A 195 0.52 -0.57 -14.91
N THR A 196 0.26 -1.73 -14.32
CA THR A 196 1.32 -2.67 -13.97
C THR A 196 1.59 -3.61 -15.14
N THR A 197 2.78 -3.46 -15.73
CA THR A 197 3.22 -4.29 -16.85
C THR A 197 4.20 -5.35 -16.39
N VAL A 198 3.93 -6.62 -16.72
CA VAL A 198 4.80 -7.75 -16.45
C VAL A 198 5.20 -8.42 -17.76
N GLN A 199 6.49 -8.48 -18.04
CA GLN A 199 7.06 -9.26 -19.15
C GLN A 199 7.31 -10.69 -18.68
N VAL A 200 6.88 -11.68 -19.44
CA VAL A 200 7.15 -13.10 -19.18
C VAL A 200 8.28 -13.53 -20.12
N GLU A 201 9.48 -13.75 -19.57
CA GLU A 201 10.68 -14.01 -20.36
C GLU A 201 11.08 -15.49 -20.43
N GLY A 202 10.47 -16.34 -19.61
CA GLY A 202 10.74 -17.76 -19.62
C GLY A 202 9.66 -18.59 -18.95
N TYR A 203 9.67 -19.87 -19.25
CA TYR A 203 8.82 -20.88 -18.65
C TYR A 203 9.66 -22.04 -18.14
N LYS A 204 9.20 -22.68 -17.06
CA LYS A 204 9.83 -23.85 -16.46
C LYS A 204 8.79 -24.96 -16.34
N GLU A 205 9.18 -26.16 -16.74
CA GLU A 205 8.38 -27.36 -16.49
C GLU A 205 8.59 -27.82 -15.04
N PHE A 206 7.51 -28.09 -14.31
CA PHE A 206 7.53 -28.54 -12.92
C PHE A 206 6.95 -29.95 -12.74
N ALA A 207 6.22 -30.42 -13.74
CA ALA A 207 5.75 -31.78 -13.86
C ALA A 207 5.60 -32.09 -15.38
N PRO A 208 5.54 -33.34 -15.80
CA PRO A 208 5.45 -33.69 -17.22
C PRO A 208 4.35 -32.92 -17.96
N GLY A 209 4.76 -32.11 -18.95
CA GLY A 209 3.88 -31.25 -19.73
C GLY A 209 3.26 -30.05 -19.00
N LYS A 210 3.63 -29.77 -17.74
CA LYS A 210 3.09 -28.67 -16.92
C LYS A 210 4.13 -27.60 -16.68
N ARG A 211 3.78 -26.35 -17.01
CA ARG A 211 4.70 -25.20 -16.98
C ARG A 211 4.19 -24.10 -16.07
N VAL A 212 5.13 -23.33 -15.53
CA VAL A 212 4.92 -22.02 -14.89
C VAL A 212 5.79 -20.97 -15.54
N ALA A 213 5.37 -19.72 -15.51
CA ALA A 213 6.23 -18.61 -15.86
C ALA A 213 7.42 -18.60 -14.89
N SER A 214 8.65 -18.58 -15.41
CA SER A 214 9.87 -18.74 -14.60
C SER A 214 10.67 -17.46 -14.45
N ILE A 215 10.53 -16.51 -15.38
CA ILE A 215 11.21 -15.21 -15.32
C ILE A 215 10.17 -14.14 -15.61
N LEU A 216 9.90 -13.30 -14.60
CA LEU A 216 8.95 -12.20 -14.67
C LEU A 216 9.70 -10.90 -14.47
N ARG A 217 9.55 -9.94 -15.38
CA ARG A 217 10.12 -8.59 -15.23
C ARG A 217 9.01 -7.57 -15.03
N THR A 218 9.08 -6.85 -13.91
CA THR A 218 8.07 -5.88 -13.52
C THR A 218 8.64 -4.46 -13.50
N GLY A 219 7.77 -3.47 -13.79
CA GLY A 219 8.02 -2.05 -13.60
C GLY A 219 9.03 -1.42 -14.56
N LYS A 220 9.18 -0.10 -14.44
CA LYS A 220 10.14 0.71 -15.20
C LYS A 220 11.60 0.29 -14.90
N ASN A 221 11.86 -0.15 -13.70
CA ASN A 221 13.20 -0.53 -13.21
C ASN A 221 13.58 -1.99 -13.53
N ARG A 222 12.75 -2.71 -14.29
CA ARG A 222 13.01 -4.07 -14.75
C ARG A 222 13.40 -5.04 -13.62
N GLN A 223 12.73 -4.95 -12.47
CA GLN A 223 12.93 -5.96 -11.43
C GLN A 223 12.62 -7.34 -12.01
N SER A 224 13.55 -8.28 -11.84
CA SER A 224 13.33 -9.67 -12.23
C SER A 224 12.88 -10.48 -11.02
N LEU A 225 11.82 -11.25 -11.22
CA LEU A 225 11.30 -12.24 -10.28
C LEU A 225 11.54 -13.61 -10.90
N ASP A 226 12.50 -14.35 -10.37
CA ASP A 226 12.89 -15.64 -10.91
C ASP A 226 12.23 -16.75 -10.08
N VAL A 227 11.37 -17.56 -10.70
CA VAL A 227 10.79 -18.77 -10.10
C VAL A 227 11.87 -19.85 -10.07
N THR A 228 12.55 -19.99 -8.95
CA THR A 228 13.66 -20.93 -8.78
C THR A 228 13.16 -22.36 -8.55
N ASP A 229 11.98 -22.51 -7.95
CA ASP A 229 11.38 -23.82 -7.72
C ASP A 229 9.85 -23.79 -7.88
N ALA A 230 9.29 -24.90 -8.36
CA ALA A 230 7.85 -25.11 -8.51
C ALA A 230 7.53 -26.58 -8.24
N ILE A 231 6.65 -26.86 -7.29
CA ILE A 231 6.28 -28.22 -6.87
C ILE A 231 4.77 -28.34 -6.66
N ILE A 232 4.27 -29.57 -6.74
CA ILE A 232 2.90 -29.93 -6.34
C ILE A 232 2.98 -30.44 -4.89
N PRO A 233 2.65 -29.61 -3.88
CA PRO A 233 2.69 -30.01 -2.49
C PRO A 233 1.51 -30.93 -2.17
N THR A 234 1.71 -31.83 -1.20
CA THR A 234 0.65 -32.70 -0.66
C THR A 234 0.07 -32.13 0.63
N GLY A 235 -1.17 -32.49 0.97
CA GLY A 235 -1.78 -32.15 2.26
C GLY A 235 -2.22 -30.70 2.43
N VAL A 236 -2.28 -29.91 1.35
CA VAL A 236 -2.74 -28.51 1.40
C VAL A 236 -4.24 -28.46 1.66
N ILE A 237 -4.63 -27.73 2.69
CA ILE A 237 -6.02 -27.56 3.14
C ILE A 237 -6.43 -26.08 3.15
N ASP A 238 -7.72 -25.79 3.31
CA ASP A 238 -8.22 -24.40 3.32
C ASP A 238 -7.64 -23.57 4.49
N ALA A 239 -7.29 -24.21 5.60
CA ALA A 239 -6.65 -23.56 6.74
C ALA A 239 -5.26 -22.98 6.42
N ASP A 240 -4.60 -23.43 5.36
CA ASP A 240 -3.32 -22.86 4.93
C ASP A 240 -3.45 -21.45 4.33
N PHE A 241 -4.67 -21.03 3.97
CA PHE A 241 -4.95 -19.75 3.32
C PHE A 241 -5.58 -18.69 4.25
N VAL A 242 -5.78 -19.03 5.53
CA VAL A 242 -6.29 -18.06 6.51
C VAL A 242 -5.15 -17.20 7.07
N PRO A 243 -5.47 -15.98 7.59
CA PRO A 243 -4.49 -15.15 8.27
C PRO A 243 -3.76 -15.87 9.41
N PRO A 244 -2.48 -15.61 9.62
CA PRO A 244 -1.77 -16.10 10.79
C PRO A 244 -2.30 -15.42 12.06
N LYS A 245 -2.08 -16.07 13.22
CA LYS A 245 -2.31 -15.41 14.52
C LYS A 245 -1.20 -14.38 14.78
N PRO A 246 -1.51 -13.25 15.44
CA PRO A 246 -0.50 -12.30 15.87
C PRO A 246 0.62 -12.98 16.67
N LYS A 247 1.85 -12.51 16.47
CA LYS A 247 3.05 -12.96 17.21
C LYS A 247 3.23 -12.16 18.50
N SER A 248 2.94 -10.85 18.44
CA SER A 248 2.90 -9.99 19.61
C SER A 248 1.58 -10.17 20.36
N SER A 249 1.57 -9.86 21.65
CA SER A 249 0.37 -9.98 22.48
C SER A 249 0.36 -8.95 23.60
N TRP A 250 -0.83 -8.47 23.95
CA TRP A 250 -1.01 -7.61 25.10
C TRP A 250 -1.27 -8.37 26.39
N THR A 251 -0.62 -7.95 27.46
CA THR A 251 -1.09 -8.16 28.82
C THR A 251 -1.74 -6.86 29.28
N PHE A 252 -3.07 -6.86 29.38
CA PHE A 252 -3.82 -5.70 29.80
C PHE A 252 -3.82 -5.57 31.31
N GLY A 253 -3.58 -4.34 31.80
CA GLY A 253 -3.60 -3.99 33.21
C GLY A 253 -4.99 -3.61 33.72
N THR A 254 -5.03 -2.65 34.62
CA THR A 254 -6.26 -2.22 35.34
C THR A 254 -7.08 -1.18 34.56
N SER A 255 -6.68 -0.81 33.36
CA SER A 255 -7.26 0.31 32.58
C SER A 255 -7.11 1.66 33.32
N ALA A 256 -6.05 1.82 34.11
CA ALA A 256 -5.75 3.08 34.78
C ALA A 256 -5.43 4.18 33.75
N PRO A 257 -5.85 5.43 34.02
CA PRO A 257 -5.52 6.56 33.16
C PRO A 257 -4.00 6.79 33.06
N ILE A 258 -3.50 6.85 31.83
CA ILE A 258 -2.09 7.07 31.48
C ILE A 258 -1.94 8.53 31.05
N PRO A 259 -1.08 9.33 31.72
CA PRO A 259 -0.90 10.73 31.34
C PRO A 259 -0.42 10.88 29.90
N VAL A 260 -1.01 11.85 29.17
CA VAL A 260 -0.54 12.27 27.86
C VAL A 260 -0.21 13.76 27.88
N THR A 261 0.73 14.16 27.06
CA THR A 261 1.18 15.56 26.97
C THR A 261 0.95 16.07 25.54
N GLU A 262 0.20 17.15 25.44
CA GLU A 262 0.05 17.89 24.19
C GLU A 262 1.18 18.93 24.13
N LEU A 263 2.14 18.74 23.23
CA LEU A 263 3.27 19.63 23.05
C LEU A 263 3.12 20.46 21.78
N LEU A 264 3.42 21.75 21.91
CA LEU A 264 3.61 22.61 20.76
C LEU A 264 5.06 22.47 20.30
N ARG A 265 5.26 21.89 19.12
CA ARG A 265 6.56 21.83 18.49
C ARG A 265 6.82 23.11 17.71
N SER A 266 7.92 23.78 18.02
CA SER A 266 8.45 24.89 17.23
C SER A 266 9.82 24.46 16.70
N GLY A 267 9.92 24.20 15.40
CA GLY A 267 11.20 23.79 14.83
C GLY A 267 11.18 23.69 13.31
N LEU A 268 12.36 23.42 12.75
CA LEU A 268 12.61 23.33 11.31
C LEU A 268 11.81 22.22 10.59
N ILE A 269 11.24 21.27 11.33
CA ILE A 269 10.64 20.06 10.79
C ILE A 269 9.11 20.05 10.95
N ALA A 270 8.60 20.62 12.03
CA ALA A 270 7.17 20.81 12.25
C ALA A 270 6.95 21.93 13.27
N SER A 271 6.14 22.91 12.90
CA SER A 271 5.54 23.83 13.86
C SER A 271 4.10 23.36 14.06
N GLY A 272 3.81 22.71 15.17
CA GLY A 272 2.47 22.23 15.42
C GLY A 272 2.33 21.46 16.71
N ARG A 273 1.17 20.88 16.92
CA ARG A 273 0.85 20.14 18.13
C ARG A 273 1.00 18.65 17.91
N SER A 274 1.50 17.95 18.90
CA SER A 274 1.59 16.50 18.90
C SER A 274 1.22 15.93 20.25
N LEU A 275 0.67 14.73 20.28
CA LEU A 275 0.37 14.01 21.50
C LEU A 275 1.52 13.06 21.84
N GLN A 276 2.01 13.13 23.06
CA GLN A 276 3.13 12.32 23.56
C GLN A 276 2.76 11.58 24.82
N PHE A 277 3.41 10.44 25.05
CA PHE A 277 3.27 9.65 26.25
C PHE A 277 4.58 8.94 26.58
N HIS A 278 4.73 8.50 27.84
CA HIS A 278 5.87 7.72 28.30
C HIS A 278 5.61 6.22 28.19
N ALA A 279 6.62 5.48 27.73
CA ALA A 279 6.62 4.03 27.69
C ALA A 279 7.95 3.49 28.22
N LYS A 280 7.93 2.24 28.73
CA LYS A 280 9.15 1.47 29.04
C LYS A 280 9.40 0.46 27.94
N VAL A 281 10.54 0.55 27.30
CA VAL A 281 10.98 -0.39 26.27
C VAL A 281 12.05 -1.30 26.88
N ASN A 282 11.75 -2.58 27.04
CA ASN A 282 12.60 -3.54 27.76
C ASN A 282 13.09 -2.97 29.11
N GLY A 283 12.20 -2.28 29.84
CA GLY A 283 12.47 -1.67 31.14
C GLY A 283 13.12 -0.27 31.12
N ILE A 284 13.53 0.25 29.95
CA ILE A 284 14.11 1.59 29.81
C ILE A 284 13.01 2.59 29.43
N GLU A 285 12.90 3.69 30.20
CA GLU A 285 11.96 4.78 29.92
C GLU A 285 12.29 5.48 28.59
N GLY A 286 11.25 5.80 27.83
CA GLY A 286 11.30 6.58 26.60
C GLY A 286 10.06 7.43 26.41
N ASN A 287 10.18 8.49 25.61
CA ASN A 287 9.11 9.39 25.24
C ASN A 287 8.66 9.13 23.79
N PHE A 288 7.37 8.89 23.59
CA PHE A 288 6.83 8.45 22.32
C PHE A 288 5.76 9.40 21.78
N LEU A 289 5.81 9.65 20.47
CA LEU A 289 4.73 10.28 19.73
C LEU A 289 3.59 9.29 19.53
N PHE A 290 2.36 9.68 19.83
CA PHE A 290 1.16 8.96 19.43
C PHE A 290 0.82 9.33 17.98
N ASP A 291 0.93 8.38 17.07
CA ASP A 291 0.87 8.63 15.62
C ASP A 291 0.07 7.54 14.89
N SER A 292 -1.22 7.79 14.68
CA SER A 292 -2.09 6.87 13.94
C SER A 292 -1.73 6.78 12.44
N GLY A 293 -0.95 7.72 11.91
CA GLY A 293 -0.42 7.72 10.56
C GLY A 293 0.84 6.87 10.37
N ALA A 294 1.46 6.37 11.45
CA ALA A 294 2.59 5.45 11.35
C ALA A 294 2.12 4.00 11.20
N SER A 295 2.70 3.26 10.23
CA SER A 295 2.34 1.87 9.92
C SER A 295 2.83 0.82 10.94
N GLY A 296 3.54 1.24 11.99
CA GLY A 296 4.07 0.36 13.04
C GLY A 296 4.61 1.16 14.23
N ILE A 297 5.41 0.50 15.07
CA ILE A 297 6.20 1.17 16.09
C ILE A 297 7.59 1.44 15.52
N LEU A 298 8.08 2.67 15.69
CA LEU A 298 9.43 3.08 15.35
C LEU A 298 10.15 3.52 16.63
N ILE A 299 11.32 2.95 16.91
CA ILE A 299 12.23 3.44 17.95
C ILE A 299 13.41 4.16 17.32
N PHE A 300 13.85 5.26 17.92
CA PHE A 300 14.99 5.97 17.40
C PHE A 300 16.29 5.30 17.81
N LYS A 301 17.30 5.48 16.97
CA LYS A 301 18.58 4.79 17.13
C LYS A 301 19.22 5.01 18.51
N SER A 302 19.03 6.18 19.11
CA SER A 302 19.53 6.49 20.46
C SER A 302 18.99 5.53 21.51
N LEU A 303 17.69 5.22 21.46
CA LEU A 303 17.06 4.24 22.35
C LEU A 303 17.50 2.82 22.01
N ALA A 304 17.52 2.47 20.73
CA ALA A 304 17.95 1.14 20.27
C ALA A 304 19.40 0.81 20.68
N ASP A 305 20.30 1.80 20.63
CA ASP A 305 21.69 1.65 21.08
C ASP A 305 21.78 1.43 22.60
N ARG A 306 21.00 2.18 23.39
CA ARG A 306 20.91 1.99 24.85
C ARG A 306 20.42 0.59 25.23
N LEU A 307 19.53 0.03 24.43
CA LEU A 307 18.96 -1.31 24.60
C LEU A 307 19.84 -2.42 24.02
N ASN A 308 20.91 -2.09 23.28
CA ASN A 308 21.81 -3.04 22.61
C ASN A 308 21.06 -4.08 21.75
N LEU A 309 20.05 -3.62 20.96
CA LEU A 309 19.18 -4.50 20.17
C LEU A 309 19.89 -5.08 18.95
N THR A 310 19.68 -6.37 18.73
CA THR A 310 20.24 -7.07 17.56
C THR A 310 19.30 -6.93 16.36
N PRO A 311 19.79 -6.45 15.20
CA PRO A 311 18.99 -6.38 13.99
C PRO A 311 18.53 -7.76 13.50
N LEU A 312 17.28 -7.85 13.10
CA LEU A 312 16.67 -9.04 12.48
C LEU A 312 16.71 -8.97 10.97
N ALA A 313 16.50 -7.77 10.42
CA ALA A 313 16.54 -7.48 8.99
C ALA A 313 16.85 -6.00 8.75
N ALA A 314 17.32 -5.69 7.55
CA ALA A 314 17.33 -4.33 7.04
C ALA A 314 15.93 -4.00 6.47
N SER A 315 15.47 -2.79 6.71
CA SER A 315 14.19 -2.28 6.22
C SER A 315 14.28 -0.79 5.91
N GLY A 316 13.18 -0.15 5.70
CA GLY A 316 13.07 1.28 5.55
C GLY A 316 11.62 1.72 5.40
N TYR A 317 11.40 2.99 5.52
CA TYR A 317 10.10 3.62 5.34
C TYR A 317 10.24 4.91 4.53
N SER A 318 9.14 5.38 4.00
CA SER A 318 9.07 6.68 3.36
C SER A 318 8.36 7.65 4.28
N GLY A 319 8.94 8.83 4.47
CA GLY A 319 8.29 9.93 5.16
C GLY A 319 7.27 10.64 4.27
N ILE A 320 6.56 11.61 4.83
CA ILE A 320 5.54 12.41 4.15
C ILE A 320 6.04 13.10 2.88
N ASN A 321 7.33 13.43 2.80
CA ASN A 321 7.95 14.05 1.64
C ASN A 321 8.42 13.05 0.57
N GLY A 322 8.14 11.74 0.75
CA GLY A 322 8.60 10.67 -0.13
C GLY A 322 10.09 10.35 -0.02
N GLY A 323 10.80 10.95 0.95
CA GLY A 323 12.18 10.59 1.28
C GLY A 323 12.24 9.18 1.86
N PHE A 324 13.19 8.36 1.39
CA PHE A 324 13.40 7.03 1.92
C PHE A 324 14.38 7.06 3.08
N VAL A 325 13.98 6.48 4.21
CA VAL A 325 14.82 6.30 5.41
C VAL A 325 15.20 4.84 5.57
N SER A 326 16.49 4.57 5.63
CA SER A 326 16.98 3.23 5.99
C SER A 326 16.70 2.96 7.45
N ALA A 327 16.10 1.81 7.73
CA ALA A 327 15.79 1.33 9.06
C ALA A 327 16.28 -0.11 9.24
N ARG A 328 16.18 -0.61 10.45
CA ARG A 328 16.42 -2.01 10.81
C ARG A 328 15.23 -2.51 11.58
N GLU A 329 14.83 -3.73 11.32
CA GLU A 329 13.87 -4.43 12.16
C GLU A 329 14.58 -4.98 13.38
N VAL A 330 14.04 -4.72 14.55
CA VAL A 330 14.53 -5.22 15.84
C VAL A 330 13.36 -5.77 16.65
N ARG A 331 13.63 -6.66 17.59
CA ARG A 331 12.61 -7.23 18.48
C ARG A 331 12.71 -6.58 19.85
N LEU A 332 11.58 -6.19 20.39
CA LEU A 332 11.39 -5.81 21.77
C LEU A 332 10.72 -6.96 22.53
N ASP A 333 11.25 -7.30 23.69
CA ASP A 333 10.60 -8.25 24.58
C ASP A 333 9.34 -7.62 25.18
N THR A 334 9.43 -6.34 25.54
CA THR A 334 8.32 -5.58 26.14
C THR A 334 8.28 -4.14 25.66
N PHE A 335 7.06 -3.66 25.38
CA PHE A 335 6.71 -2.25 25.23
C PHE A 335 5.59 -1.95 26.23
N GLN A 336 5.92 -1.33 27.37
CA GLN A 336 5.01 -1.13 28.48
C GLN A 336 4.51 0.32 28.53
N VAL A 337 3.20 0.49 28.66
CA VAL A 337 2.53 1.81 28.77
C VAL A 337 1.57 1.76 29.96
N GLY A 338 1.90 2.48 31.02
CA GLY A 338 1.23 2.31 32.32
C GLY A 338 1.46 0.90 32.87
N ASP A 339 0.37 0.20 33.19
CA ASP A 339 0.38 -1.19 33.63
C ASP A 339 0.06 -2.19 32.48
N ASN A 340 -0.07 -1.69 31.24
CA ASN A 340 -0.30 -2.51 30.05
C ASN A 340 1.03 -2.86 29.38
N VAL A 341 1.20 -4.10 28.92
CA VAL A 341 2.47 -4.57 28.31
C VAL A 341 2.20 -5.26 26.99
N LEU A 342 2.77 -4.73 25.91
CA LEU A 342 2.85 -5.39 24.62
C LEU A 342 4.13 -6.23 24.57
N HIS A 343 3.99 -7.53 24.34
CA HIS A 343 5.10 -8.49 24.34
C HIS A 343 5.50 -8.89 22.93
N ASP A 344 6.78 -9.23 22.77
CA ASP A 344 7.34 -9.88 21.59
C ASP A 344 7.11 -9.10 20.28
N VAL A 345 7.19 -7.78 20.32
CA VAL A 345 6.90 -6.94 19.16
C VAL A 345 8.14 -6.66 18.32
N ILE A 346 8.04 -6.87 17.01
CA ILE A 346 9.05 -6.44 16.03
C ILE A 346 8.73 -4.98 15.68
N VAL A 347 9.75 -4.13 15.74
CA VAL A 347 9.63 -2.69 15.50
C VAL A 347 10.75 -2.22 14.58
N GLN A 348 10.54 -1.10 13.91
CA GLN A 348 11.60 -0.44 13.14
C GLN A 348 12.52 0.38 14.04
N SER A 349 13.80 0.43 13.71
CA SER A 349 14.77 1.32 14.32
C SER A 349 15.49 2.14 13.27
N SER A 350 15.50 3.46 13.41
CA SER A 350 16.18 4.37 12.49
C SER A 350 16.75 5.60 13.17
N ASN A 351 17.59 6.34 12.46
CA ASN A 351 17.93 7.68 12.85
C ASN A 351 16.69 8.58 12.74
N SER A 352 16.60 9.56 13.63
CA SER A 352 15.57 10.61 13.58
C SER A 352 16.18 11.97 13.87
N PRO A 353 15.70 13.03 13.22
CA PRO A 353 16.04 14.40 13.57
C PRO A 353 15.31 14.89 14.83
N LEU A 354 14.32 14.14 15.32
CA LEU A 354 13.54 14.49 16.52
C LEU A 354 14.30 14.06 17.77
N THR A 355 14.96 15.00 18.41
CA THR A 355 15.84 14.72 19.56
C THR A 355 15.12 14.68 20.91
N ASP A 356 13.87 15.13 20.95
CA ASP A 356 13.01 15.15 22.14
C ASP A 356 12.13 13.90 22.28
N LEU A 357 12.24 12.97 21.33
CA LEU A 357 11.53 11.70 21.32
C LEU A 357 12.51 10.52 21.27
N ASP A 358 12.07 9.41 21.80
CA ASP A 358 12.71 8.10 21.69
C ASP A 358 12.04 7.21 20.63
N GLY A 359 10.85 7.60 20.15
CA GLY A 359 10.16 6.84 19.11
C GLY A 359 8.75 7.34 18.76
N ILE A 360 8.08 6.54 17.96
CA ILE A 360 6.71 6.76 17.46
C ILE A 360 5.92 5.49 17.70
N ALA A 361 4.69 5.59 18.19
CA ALA A 361 3.78 4.47 18.37
C ALA A 361 2.58 4.60 17.44
N GLY A 362 2.50 3.71 16.45
CA GLY A 362 1.45 3.65 15.44
C GLY A 362 0.71 2.33 15.41
N TYR A 363 0.53 1.78 14.20
CA TYR A 363 -0.37 0.64 13.97
C TYR A 363 -0.14 -0.56 14.89
N ASP A 364 1.10 -1.02 15.10
CA ASP A 364 1.34 -2.20 15.94
C ASP A 364 0.97 -1.99 17.41
N PHE A 365 1.00 -0.75 17.89
CA PHE A 365 0.50 -0.36 19.21
C PHE A 365 -1.03 -0.42 19.27
N LEU A 366 -1.73 -0.08 18.17
CA LEU A 366 -3.18 0.02 18.09
C LEU A 366 -3.86 -1.28 17.63
N ALA A 367 -3.16 -2.15 16.91
CA ALA A 367 -3.74 -3.27 16.14
C ALA A 367 -4.53 -4.29 16.98
N GLN A 368 -4.17 -4.45 18.27
CA GLN A 368 -4.75 -5.48 19.14
C GLN A 368 -5.36 -4.90 20.43
N ALA A 369 -5.48 -3.58 20.52
CA ALA A 369 -6.00 -2.89 21.69
C ALA A 369 -7.04 -1.85 21.27
N ILE A 370 -7.93 -1.49 22.19
CA ILE A 370 -8.72 -0.27 22.10
C ILE A 370 -7.97 0.81 22.86
N VAL A 371 -7.70 1.95 22.22
CA VAL A 371 -7.02 3.08 22.85
C VAL A 371 -7.95 4.28 22.87
N ASP A 372 -8.38 4.66 24.06
CA ASP A 372 -9.25 5.80 24.31
C ASP A 372 -8.44 6.99 24.83
N VAL A 373 -8.56 8.15 24.19
CA VAL A 373 -7.79 9.36 24.48
C VAL A 373 -8.74 10.51 24.84
N ASP A 374 -8.67 10.96 26.09
CA ASP A 374 -9.36 12.14 26.58
C ASP A 374 -8.41 13.33 26.61
N LEU A 375 -8.52 14.20 25.62
CA LEU A 375 -7.67 15.40 25.53
C LEU A 375 -8.01 16.47 26.58
N VAL A 376 -9.23 16.48 27.10
CA VAL A 376 -9.65 17.43 28.13
C VAL A 376 -8.99 17.07 29.45
N LYS A 377 -9.04 15.79 29.82
CA LYS A 377 -8.42 15.25 31.02
C LYS A 377 -6.93 14.94 30.85
N LYS A 378 -6.41 15.01 29.62
CA LYS A 378 -5.00 14.74 29.28
C LYS A 378 -4.55 13.34 29.69
N HIS A 379 -5.33 12.35 29.36
CA HIS A 379 -4.95 10.95 29.57
C HIS A 379 -5.44 10.06 28.45
N MET A 380 -4.84 8.89 28.35
CA MET A 380 -5.34 7.79 27.54
C MET A 380 -5.59 6.55 28.41
N VAL A 381 -6.42 5.63 27.91
CA VAL A 381 -6.68 4.33 28.52
C VAL A 381 -6.48 3.26 27.45
N ILE A 382 -5.82 2.17 27.80
CA ILE A 382 -5.65 1.00 26.93
C ILE A 382 -6.59 -0.10 27.43
N LEU A 383 -7.47 -0.57 26.55
CA LEU A 383 -8.54 -1.48 26.90
C LEU A 383 -8.40 -2.81 26.13
N ASP A 384 -8.79 -3.88 26.81
CA ASP A 384 -8.85 -5.24 26.24
C ASP A 384 -10.10 -5.38 25.34
N PRO A 385 -9.95 -5.58 24.02
CA PRO A 385 -11.10 -5.70 23.10
C PRO A 385 -12.04 -6.86 23.45
N ALA A 386 -11.53 -7.88 24.14
CA ALA A 386 -12.36 -9.02 24.55
C ALA A 386 -13.31 -8.69 25.73
N LYS A 387 -13.06 -7.59 26.44
CA LYS A 387 -13.81 -7.19 27.65
C LYS A 387 -14.59 -5.90 27.46
N PHE A 388 -14.22 -5.08 26.50
CA PHE A 388 -14.83 -3.78 26.27
C PHE A 388 -15.44 -3.74 24.87
N ASP A 389 -16.73 -3.44 24.83
CA ASP A 389 -17.40 -2.97 23.63
C ASP A 389 -17.41 -1.44 23.70
N VAL A 390 -17.02 -0.80 22.61
CA VAL A 390 -17.00 0.67 22.53
C VAL A 390 -18.45 1.16 22.51
N ASN A 391 -18.95 1.53 23.69
CA ASN A 391 -20.25 2.19 23.81
C ASN A 391 -20.12 3.61 23.25
N VAL A 392 -20.72 3.84 22.09
CA VAL A 392 -20.76 5.16 21.49
C VAL A 392 -21.64 6.06 22.36
N GLU A 393 -21.03 7.06 23.01
CA GLU A 393 -21.75 8.08 23.77
C GLU A 393 -22.76 8.81 22.87
N LYS A 394 -23.79 9.40 23.45
CA LYS A 394 -24.90 10.03 22.70
C LYS A 394 -24.45 11.06 21.66
N ASN A 395 -23.29 11.70 21.87
CA ASN A 395 -22.73 12.73 20.99
C ASN A 395 -21.52 12.23 20.19
N ALA A 396 -21.15 10.95 20.34
CA ALA A 396 -20.00 10.36 19.63
C ALA A 396 -20.42 9.82 18.26
N VAL A 397 -19.49 9.81 17.34
CA VAL A 397 -19.69 9.22 16.00
C VAL A 397 -18.62 8.17 15.78
N ALA A 398 -19.06 6.94 15.48
CA ALA A 398 -18.19 5.84 15.08
C ALA A 398 -18.04 5.84 13.55
N PHE A 399 -16.81 5.87 13.08
CA PHE A 399 -16.45 5.80 11.67
C PHE A 399 -15.85 4.44 11.38
N PRO A 400 -16.32 3.72 10.37
CA PRO A 400 -15.55 2.60 9.83
C PRO A 400 -14.30 3.16 9.16
N VAL A 401 -13.14 2.58 9.49
CA VAL A 401 -11.86 2.96 8.90
C VAL A 401 -11.32 1.85 8.01
N ASP A 402 -10.74 2.23 6.87
CA ASP A 402 -9.95 1.34 6.05
C ASP A 402 -8.52 1.29 6.60
N LEU A 403 -8.11 0.12 7.06
CA LEU A 403 -6.78 -0.15 7.59
C LEU A 403 -5.87 -0.87 6.57
N SER A 404 -6.23 -0.90 5.29
CA SER A 404 -5.48 -1.63 4.26
C SER A 404 -4.01 -1.23 4.20
N SER A 405 -3.69 0.03 4.47
CA SER A 405 -2.32 0.55 4.59
C SER A 405 -1.70 0.41 5.98
N SER A 406 -2.39 -0.23 6.94
CA SER A 406 -2.09 -0.18 8.38
C SER A 406 -2.21 1.22 8.99
N GLN A 407 -2.99 2.09 8.33
CA GLN A 407 -3.26 3.48 8.71
C GLN A 407 -4.75 3.74 8.50
N PRO A 408 -5.43 4.49 9.39
CA PRO A 408 -6.88 4.64 9.32
C PRO A 408 -7.28 5.63 8.22
N ALA A 409 -7.75 5.15 7.09
CA ALA A 409 -8.29 5.98 6.02
C ALA A 409 -9.82 6.00 6.05
N MET A 410 -10.41 7.15 5.76
CA MET A 410 -11.86 7.26 5.55
C MET A 410 -12.21 8.42 4.61
N PRO A 411 -13.38 8.35 3.94
CA PRO A 411 -13.75 9.37 2.98
C PRO A 411 -14.10 10.71 3.65
N ILE A 412 -13.57 11.80 3.09
CA ILE A 412 -14.04 13.16 3.34
C ILE A 412 -14.67 13.73 2.09
N LYS A 413 -15.65 14.61 2.23
CA LYS A 413 -16.38 15.20 1.12
C LYS A 413 -16.18 16.71 1.09
N PHE A 414 -16.07 17.22 -0.12
CA PHE A 414 -16.01 18.66 -0.40
C PHE A 414 -17.29 19.12 -1.09
N ALA A 415 -17.53 20.43 -1.10
CA ALA A 415 -18.58 21.02 -1.91
C ALA A 415 -18.50 20.47 -3.37
N GLY A 416 -19.64 20.41 -4.06
CA GLY A 416 -19.68 19.90 -5.44
C GLY A 416 -19.54 18.37 -5.57
N GLY A 417 -19.56 17.60 -4.46
CA GLY A 417 -19.55 16.13 -4.47
C GLY A 417 -18.17 15.51 -4.70
N VAL A 418 -17.09 16.28 -4.62
CA VAL A 418 -15.73 15.76 -4.68
C VAL A 418 -15.42 15.01 -3.38
N THR A 419 -14.83 13.83 -3.49
CA THR A 419 -14.43 12.99 -2.33
C THR A 419 -12.93 12.73 -2.38
N ALA A 420 -12.28 12.72 -1.22
CA ALA A 420 -10.94 12.22 -1.00
C ALA A 420 -10.94 11.13 0.08
N HIS A 421 -9.88 10.32 0.10
CA HIS A 421 -9.70 9.22 1.06
C HIS A 421 -8.40 9.41 1.86
N PRO A 422 -8.31 10.47 2.69
CA PRO A 422 -7.11 10.73 3.47
C PRO A 422 -6.97 9.73 4.63
N ILE A 423 -5.72 9.55 5.06
CA ILE A 423 -5.37 8.91 6.32
C ILE A 423 -5.66 9.89 7.46
N PHE A 424 -6.25 9.41 8.54
CA PHE A 424 -6.48 10.16 9.77
C PHE A 424 -5.26 10.00 10.67
N ASP A 425 -4.42 11.03 10.69
CA ASP A 425 -3.03 10.99 11.16
C ASP A 425 -2.81 11.98 12.31
N THR A 426 -2.76 11.45 13.54
CA THR A 426 -2.52 12.25 14.75
C THR A 426 -1.08 12.75 14.87
N GLY A 427 -0.15 12.22 14.09
CA GLY A 427 1.24 12.69 13.99
C GLY A 427 1.42 13.89 13.07
N ASN A 428 0.41 14.23 12.27
CA ASN A 428 0.40 15.36 11.34
C ASN A 428 -0.33 16.57 11.94
N ASP A 429 0.24 17.76 11.79
CA ASP A 429 -0.26 19.01 12.41
C ASP A 429 -1.39 19.68 11.64
N PHE A 430 -1.52 19.42 10.33
CA PHE A 430 -2.47 20.11 9.47
C PHE A 430 -3.92 19.71 9.75
N PHE A 431 -4.86 20.56 9.31
CA PHE A 431 -6.25 20.16 9.25
C PHE A 431 -6.46 19.14 8.13
N VAL A 432 -6.13 19.51 6.88
CA VAL A 432 -6.17 18.62 5.70
C VAL A 432 -4.98 18.91 4.78
N LEU A 433 -4.23 17.87 4.45
CA LEU A 433 -3.21 17.88 3.41
C LEU A 433 -3.59 16.83 2.36
N LEU A 434 -3.80 17.24 1.11
CA LEU A 434 -4.18 16.34 0.01
C LEU A 434 -3.03 16.14 -0.96
N SER A 435 -3.15 15.13 -1.82
CA SER A 435 -2.19 14.91 -2.91
C SER A 435 -2.23 16.06 -3.94
N ASP A 436 -1.08 16.34 -4.57
CA ASP A 436 -1.00 17.30 -5.68
C ASP A 436 -1.89 16.89 -6.88
N ASP A 437 -2.18 15.62 -7.06
CA ASP A 437 -3.10 15.15 -8.11
C ASP A 437 -4.53 15.67 -7.89
N MET A 438 -4.98 15.75 -6.64
CA MET A 438 -6.27 16.36 -6.30
C MET A 438 -6.29 17.85 -6.68
N ARG A 439 -5.19 18.57 -6.47
CA ARG A 439 -5.01 19.95 -6.91
C ARG A 439 -5.02 20.06 -8.42
N ASN A 440 -4.23 19.24 -9.10
CA ASN A 440 -4.04 19.26 -10.55
C ASN A 440 -5.30 18.87 -11.31
N SER A 441 -6.22 18.12 -10.69
CA SER A 441 -7.55 17.84 -11.24
C SER A 441 -8.39 19.11 -11.43
N GLY A 442 -8.04 20.22 -10.78
CA GLY A 442 -8.76 21.47 -10.79
C GLY A 442 -10.09 21.46 -10.03
N LYS A 443 -10.62 20.30 -9.68
CA LYS A 443 -11.95 20.16 -9.06
C LYS A 443 -12.02 20.82 -7.68
N ILE A 444 -11.01 20.60 -6.83
CA ILE A 444 -10.95 21.21 -5.49
C ILE A 444 -10.61 22.69 -5.58
N VAL A 445 -9.66 23.06 -6.42
CA VAL A 445 -9.25 24.47 -6.57
C VAL A 445 -10.42 25.33 -7.07
N ALA A 446 -11.29 24.80 -7.93
CA ALA A 446 -12.50 25.49 -8.39
C ALA A 446 -13.51 25.77 -7.25
N LEU A 447 -13.41 25.08 -6.13
CA LEU A 447 -14.26 25.27 -4.94
C LEU A 447 -13.66 26.24 -3.92
N SER A 448 -12.47 26.78 -4.22
CA SER A 448 -11.75 27.66 -3.30
C SER A 448 -12.39 29.06 -3.23
N GLN A 449 -12.38 29.62 -2.02
CA GLN A 449 -12.78 30.99 -1.75
C GLN A 449 -11.51 31.81 -1.45
N LYS A 450 -11.34 32.93 -2.16
CA LYS A 450 -10.35 33.94 -1.79
C LYS A 450 -10.93 34.84 -0.71
N LEU A 451 -10.29 34.86 0.45
CA LEU A 451 -10.58 35.83 1.50
C LEU A 451 -9.65 37.04 1.36
N ILE A 452 -10.12 38.21 1.83
CA ILE A 452 -9.28 39.41 1.91
C ILE A 452 -8.09 39.13 2.82
N GLY A 453 -6.86 39.21 2.29
CA GLY A 453 -5.63 38.87 3.01
C GLY A 453 -5.01 37.52 2.64
N ASP A 454 -5.65 36.69 1.85
CA ASP A 454 -5.04 35.46 1.31
C ASP A 454 -4.08 35.79 0.18
N ILE A 455 -2.86 36.16 0.54
CA ILE A 455 -1.76 36.33 -0.40
C ILE A 455 -0.97 35.03 -0.41
N ASP A 456 -1.23 34.17 -1.40
CA ASP A 456 -0.48 32.94 -1.64
C ASP A 456 -0.29 32.09 -0.37
N LEU A 457 -1.42 31.60 0.21
CA LEU A 457 -1.41 30.80 1.42
C LEU A 457 -0.56 29.55 1.22
N ARG A 458 0.50 29.43 2.00
CA ARG A 458 1.43 28.31 1.96
C ARG A 458 1.78 27.87 3.37
N VAL A 459 2.02 26.56 3.51
CA VAL A 459 2.54 25.97 4.74
C VAL A 459 3.83 25.25 4.44
N THR A 460 4.68 25.12 5.46
CA THR A 460 5.91 24.34 5.37
C THR A 460 5.74 23.11 6.23
N PHE A 461 6.05 21.95 5.68
CA PHE A 461 5.98 20.67 6.40
C PHE A 461 7.24 19.85 6.17
N GLY A 462 7.58 19.02 7.13
CA GLY A 462 8.67 18.07 7.08
C GLY A 462 8.26 16.75 7.72
N GLY A 463 8.93 15.69 7.33
CA GLY A 463 8.69 14.35 7.87
C GLY A 463 9.78 13.93 8.86
N VAL A 464 9.53 12.82 9.53
CA VAL A 464 10.50 12.13 10.40
C VAL A 464 11.68 11.53 9.62
N ASP A 465 11.63 11.62 8.29
CA ASP A 465 12.66 11.16 7.36
C ASP A 465 13.88 12.10 7.28
N GLY A 466 13.83 13.26 7.95
CA GLY A 466 14.90 14.26 7.90
C GLY A 466 15.09 14.94 6.55
N SER A 467 14.16 14.74 5.61
CA SER A 467 14.18 15.45 4.33
C SER A 467 13.98 16.96 4.53
N ALA A 468 14.48 17.76 3.60
CA ALA A 468 14.31 19.20 3.65
C ALA A 468 12.82 19.56 3.70
N PRO A 469 12.41 20.51 4.57
CA PRO A 469 11.03 20.96 4.65
C PRO A 469 10.51 21.43 3.28
N GLN A 470 9.31 20.99 2.93
CA GLN A 470 8.64 21.36 1.69
C GLN A 470 7.57 22.41 1.93
N SER A 471 7.39 23.30 0.98
CA SER A 471 6.33 24.30 1.02
C SER A 471 5.15 23.85 0.19
N ALA A 472 4.01 23.68 0.83
CA ALA A 472 2.76 23.28 0.19
C ALA A 472 1.85 24.49 -0.05
N PRO A 473 1.31 24.66 -1.26
CA PRO A 473 0.27 25.64 -1.50
C PRO A 473 -1.03 25.21 -0.84
N CYS A 474 -1.79 26.17 -0.33
CA CYS A 474 -3.07 25.92 0.29
C CYS A 474 -4.17 26.77 -0.37
N VAL A 475 -5.39 26.27 -0.28
CA VAL A 475 -6.62 27.01 -0.63
C VAL A 475 -7.59 26.98 0.54
N ARG A 476 -8.47 27.98 0.64
CA ARG A 476 -9.57 27.92 1.59
C ARG A 476 -10.80 27.37 0.91
N LEU A 477 -11.37 26.33 1.49
CA LEU A 477 -12.62 25.73 1.02
C LEU A 477 -13.78 26.20 1.87
N THR A 478 -14.90 26.46 1.20
CA THR A 478 -16.13 26.89 1.87
C THR A 478 -16.75 25.81 2.73
N ARG A 479 -16.48 24.53 2.39
CA ARG A 479 -17.08 23.39 3.09
C ARG A 479 -16.21 22.13 2.95
N VAL A 480 -15.96 21.49 4.08
CA VAL A 480 -15.39 20.14 4.19
C VAL A 480 -16.24 19.33 5.14
N ASP A 481 -16.73 18.18 4.69
CA ASP A 481 -17.57 17.28 5.48
C ASP A 481 -16.73 16.04 5.88
N VAL A 482 -16.62 15.82 7.19
CA VAL A 482 -16.01 14.62 7.77
C VAL A 482 -17.12 13.85 8.50
N GLY A 483 -17.75 12.91 7.79
CA GLY A 483 -18.97 12.27 8.26
C GLY A 483 -20.07 13.31 8.51
N PRO A 484 -20.64 13.40 9.73
CA PRO A 484 -21.66 14.40 10.07
C PRO A 484 -21.07 15.77 10.45
N TYR A 485 -19.76 15.88 10.61
CA TYR A 485 -19.10 17.13 10.99
C TYR A 485 -18.84 17.98 9.75
N VAL A 486 -19.38 19.21 9.78
CA VAL A 486 -19.27 20.19 8.71
C VAL A 486 -18.36 21.31 9.14
N TYR A 487 -17.32 21.56 8.36
CA TYR A 487 -16.36 22.64 8.58
C TYR A 487 -16.45 23.66 7.47
N GLU A 488 -16.50 24.94 7.84
CA GLU A 488 -16.55 26.05 6.91
C GLU A 488 -15.20 26.81 6.91
N THR A 489 -14.84 27.33 5.74
CA THR A 489 -13.65 28.19 5.56
C THR A 489 -12.33 27.49 6.00
N VAL A 490 -12.17 26.24 5.61
CA VAL A 490 -11.04 25.37 6.01
C VAL A 490 -9.84 25.56 5.09
N PRO A 491 -8.61 25.72 5.61
CA PRO A 491 -7.41 25.62 4.81
C PRO A 491 -7.15 24.15 4.42
N VAL A 492 -7.07 23.90 3.11
CA VAL A 492 -6.66 22.61 2.55
C VAL A 492 -5.38 22.82 1.78
N CYS A 493 -4.34 22.08 2.14
CA CYS A 493 -3.02 22.18 1.55
C CYS A 493 -2.76 20.99 0.62
N PHE A 494 -1.75 21.11 -0.26
CA PHE A 494 -1.46 20.09 -1.26
C PHE A 494 0.02 19.73 -1.23
N GLY A 495 0.30 18.46 -1.17
CA GLY A 495 1.66 17.90 -1.09
C GLY A 495 1.90 16.74 -2.04
N ASN A 496 3.06 16.11 -1.90
CA ASN A 496 3.55 15.10 -2.81
C ASN A 496 2.59 13.91 -2.97
N PRO A 497 2.18 13.54 -4.21
CA PRO A 497 1.25 12.45 -4.49
C PRO A 497 1.81 11.05 -4.18
N TYR A 498 3.13 10.87 -4.13
CA TYR A 498 3.76 9.54 -4.02
C TYR A 498 3.44 8.79 -2.74
N VAL A 499 3.08 9.49 -1.67
CA VAL A 499 2.77 8.88 -0.37
C VAL A 499 1.29 8.51 -0.23
N PHE A 500 0.39 9.24 -0.91
CA PHE A 500 -1.04 9.18 -0.62
C PHE A 500 -1.91 8.58 -1.74
N GLY A 501 -1.34 8.29 -2.91
CA GLY A 501 -2.16 8.03 -4.10
C GLY A 501 -2.85 9.30 -4.62
N LYS A 502 -3.62 9.17 -5.70
CA LYS A 502 -4.19 10.34 -6.42
C LYS A 502 -5.30 11.06 -5.66
N ASP A 503 -6.09 10.35 -4.87
CA ASP A 503 -7.23 10.86 -4.09
C ASP A 503 -6.99 10.82 -2.57
N GLY A 504 -5.76 10.53 -2.16
CA GLY A 504 -5.36 10.45 -0.77
C GLY A 504 -4.88 11.76 -0.17
N GLY A 505 -4.42 11.66 1.06
CA GLY A 505 -3.92 12.79 1.85
C GLY A 505 -3.86 12.45 3.32
N LEU A 506 -3.83 13.48 4.16
CA LEU A 506 -3.86 13.38 5.62
C LEU A 506 -4.94 14.30 6.18
N VAL A 507 -5.63 13.84 7.23
CA VAL A 507 -6.39 14.67 8.17
C VAL A 507 -5.64 14.62 9.50
N GLY A 508 -5.19 15.76 9.97
CA GLY A 508 -4.23 15.81 11.06
C GLY A 508 -4.78 16.33 12.38
N TYR A 509 -3.84 16.64 13.29
CA TYR A 509 -4.11 16.97 14.68
C TYR A 509 -5.01 18.22 14.85
N ASP A 510 -4.94 19.19 13.94
CA ASP A 510 -5.83 20.36 13.98
C ASP A 510 -7.31 20.01 13.84
N PHE A 511 -7.63 18.87 13.18
CA PHE A 511 -8.96 18.28 13.22
C PHE A 511 -9.19 17.53 14.53
N PHE A 512 -8.28 16.66 14.89
CA PHE A 512 -8.42 15.77 16.05
C PHE A 512 -8.58 16.49 17.38
N ARG A 513 -7.93 17.63 17.59
CA ARG A 513 -7.96 18.38 18.85
C ARG A 513 -9.37 18.80 19.31
N HIS A 514 -10.35 18.77 18.42
CA HIS A 514 -11.75 19.09 18.73
C HIS A 514 -12.54 17.90 19.29
N PHE A 515 -11.88 16.74 19.43
CA PHE A 515 -12.51 15.50 19.88
C PHE A 515 -11.68 14.81 20.97
N ASN A 516 -12.36 13.98 21.75
CA ASN A 516 -11.73 12.82 22.38
C ASN A 516 -11.83 11.67 21.39
N TRP A 517 -10.86 10.75 21.38
CA TRP A 517 -10.71 9.73 20.35
C TRP A 517 -10.72 8.33 20.94
N THR A 518 -11.41 7.39 20.30
CA THR A 518 -11.26 5.98 20.58
C THR A 518 -10.84 5.25 19.30
N PHE A 519 -9.63 4.74 19.28
CA PHE A 519 -9.11 3.87 18.22
C PHE A 519 -9.45 2.43 18.57
N ASP A 520 -10.42 1.86 17.86
CA ASP A 520 -10.83 0.47 17.94
C ASP A 520 -10.44 -0.23 16.62
N TYR A 521 -9.14 -0.49 16.46
CA TYR A 521 -8.61 -1.15 15.26
C TYR A 521 -9.00 -2.62 15.15
N PRO A 522 -9.13 -3.39 16.24
CA PRO A 522 -9.70 -4.74 16.16
C PRO A 522 -11.03 -4.81 15.43
N ASP A 523 -11.91 -3.82 15.63
CA ASP A 523 -13.21 -3.71 14.96
C ASP A 523 -13.20 -2.78 13.73
N GLY A 524 -12.04 -2.21 13.39
CA GLY A 524 -11.91 -1.29 12.24
C GLY A 524 -12.70 0.00 12.41
N LYS A 525 -12.67 0.61 13.61
CA LYS A 525 -13.44 1.82 13.94
C LYS A 525 -12.54 2.92 14.52
N LEU A 526 -12.90 4.15 14.22
CA LEU A 526 -12.47 5.35 14.93
C LEU A 526 -13.72 6.04 15.48
N VAL A 527 -13.78 6.24 16.79
CA VAL A 527 -14.89 6.96 17.43
C VAL A 527 -14.40 8.35 17.84
N LEU A 528 -15.15 9.37 17.45
CA LEU A 528 -14.87 10.77 17.74
C LEU A 528 -15.99 11.34 18.62
N THR A 529 -15.63 11.83 19.81
CA THR A 529 -16.54 12.50 20.74
C THR A 529 -16.15 13.97 20.85
N PRO A 530 -17.01 14.93 20.42
CA PRO A 530 -16.72 16.35 20.54
C PRO A 530 -16.35 16.73 21.98
N ASN A 531 -15.24 17.46 22.16
CA ASN A 531 -14.70 17.79 23.49
C ASN A 531 -14.88 19.26 23.89
N GLY A 532 -15.51 20.07 23.04
CA GLY A 532 -15.80 21.49 23.33
C GLY A 532 -14.60 22.45 23.20
N ARG A 533 -13.46 22.00 22.65
CA ARG A 533 -12.26 22.83 22.41
C ARG A 533 -12.33 23.62 21.11
#